data_b5a079b92110c3221b1121e3e439af91
#
_entry.id   b5a079b92110c3221b1121e3e439af91
#
_cell.length_a   1.000
_cell.length_b   1.000
_cell.length_c   1.000
_cell.angle_alpha   90.00
_cell.angle_beta   90.00
_cell.angle_gamma   90.00
#
_symmetry.space_group_name_H-M   'P 1'
#
loop_
_entity.id
_entity.type
_entity.pdbx_description
1 polymer ?
#
loop_
_entity_poly.entity_id
_entity_poly.type
_entity_poly.pdbx_seq_one_letter_code
_entity_poly.pdbx_strand_id
1 'polypeptide(L)'
;RLLERDMCLFSAACMMNSIQFDITISAERESEVLHIPTKAYQALMLQSAPVANYTNELMASRFTDVMWLLDQILYKRLDARLAAFLLEESGLDDTKELRLTHEVIAHHLGSAREVVTRMLKYFQAEGVVALSRGGVAILDERKLAHLAKGSLR
;
A
#
# COMPACT_ATOMS: atom_id res chain seq x y z
N ARG A 1 -3.57 2.23 -0.41
CA ARG A 1 -3.51 3.14 -1.56
C ARG A 1 -4.32 2.58 -2.72
N LEU A 2 -5.10 3.42 -3.39
CA LEU A 2 -5.80 3.06 -4.62
C LEU A 2 -5.00 3.59 -5.81
N LEU A 3 -4.79 2.75 -6.79
CA LEU A 3 -4.11 3.10 -8.04
C LEU A 3 -5.14 3.41 -9.12
N GLU A 4 -4.67 3.85 -10.29
CA GLU A 4 -5.49 4.12 -11.45
C GLU A 4 -6.33 2.89 -11.85
N ARG A 5 -7.62 3.10 -12.10
CA ARG A 5 -8.62 2.06 -12.42
C ARG A 5 -8.85 1.04 -11.32
N ASP A 6 -8.51 1.36 -10.09
CA ASP A 6 -8.71 0.47 -8.95
C ASP A 6 -10.10 0.63 -8.33
N MET A 7 -10.61 -0.43 -7.71
CA MET A 7 -11.86 -0.39 -6.95
C MET A 7 -11.56 -0.37 -5.45
N CYS A 8 -12.25 0.49 -4.71
CA CYS A 8 -12.08 0.56 -3.27
C CYS A 8 -12.60 -0.71 -2.58
N LEU A 9 -11.71 -1.40 -1.86
CA LEU A 9 -12.05 -2.61 -1.11
C LEU A 9 -13.16 -2.37 -0.08
N PHE A 10 -13.14 -1.24 0.60
CA PHE A 10 -14.15 -0.91 1.61
C PHE A 10 -15.54 -0.73 0.99
N SER A 11 -15.61 -0.21 -0.23
CA SER A 11 -16.87 -0.17 -0.97
C SER A 11 -17.39 -1.57 -1.25
N ALA A 12 -16.52 -2.52 -1.59
CA ALA A 12 -16.90 -3.91 -1.80
C ALA A 12 -17.39 -4.59 -0.50
N ALA A 13 -16.75 -4.34 0.63
CA ALA A 13 -17.18 -4.85 1.93
C ALA A 13 -18.55 -4.28 2.35
N CYS A 14 -18.81 -3.01 2.10
CA CYS A 14 -20.12 -2.38 2.31
C CYS A 14 -21.21 -2.98 1.40
N MET A 15 -20.86 -3.42 0.19
CA MET A 15 -21.79 -4.10 -0.72
C MET A 15 -22.35 -5.40 -0.14
N MET A 16 -21.59 -6.06 0.72
CA MET A 16 -21.98 -7.34 1.33
C MET A 16 -22.73 -7.15 2.66
N ASN A 17 -23.06 -5.93 3.06
CA ASN A 17 -23.73 -5.57 4.33
C ASN A 17 -23.04 -6.12 5.59
N SER A 18 -21.76 -6.46 5.49
CA SER A 18 -21.10 -7.20 6.56
C SER A 18 -20.40 -6.30 7.56
N ILE A 19 -19.91 -5.12 7.15
CA ILE A 19 -19.09 -4.27 8.00
C ILE A 19 -19.35 -2.80 7.65
N GLN A 20 -19.51 -1.99 8.69
CA GLN A 20 -19.46 -0.52 8.56
C GLN A 20 -18.07 -0.07 9.00
N PHE A 21 -17.40 0.68 8.13
CA PHE A 21 -16.10 1.27 8.43
C PHE A 21 -16.26 2.79 8.57
N ASP A 22 -15.70 3.33 9.63
CA ASP A 22 -15.48 4.78 9.76
C ASP A 22 -14.12 5.11 9.15
N ILE A 23 -14.13 5.41 7.86
CA ILE A 23 -12.91 5.70 7.09
C ILE A 23 -13.04 7.01 6.33
N THR A 24 -11.93 7.70 6.17
CA THR A 24 -11.79 8.86 5.31
C THR A 24 -10.91 8.49 4.11
N ILE A 25 -11.39 8.78 2.90
CA ILE A 25 -10.63 8.59 1.67
C ILE A 25 -10.25 9.99 1.16
N SER A 26 -8.96 10.22 0.96
CA SER A 26 -8.43 11.49 0.46
C SER A 26 -7.74 11.27 -0.87
N ALA A 27 -8.00 12.15 -1.85
CA ALA A 27 -7.26 12.16 -3.09
C ALA A 27 -5.89 12.85 -2.87
N GLU A 28 -4.81 12.17 -3.17
CA GLU A 28 -3.45 12.72 -3.09
C GLU A 28 -3.06 13.52 -4.34
N ARG A 29 -3.79 13.30 -5.44
CA ARG A 29 -3.65 14.00 -6.72
C ARG A 29 -5.03 14.30 -7.27
N GLU A 30 -5.14 15.23 -8.22
CA GLU A 30 -6.37 15.43 -8.98
C GLU A 30 -6.79 14.11 -9.62
N SER A 31 -8.03 13.70 -9.36
CA SER A 31 -8.51 12.35 -9.70
C SER A 31 -9.96 12.39 -10.11
N GLU A 32 -10.32 11.60 -11.11
CA GLU A 32 -11.70 11.34 -11.48
C GLU A 32 -12.15 10.01 -10.84
N VAL A 33 -13.34 10.01 -10.23
CA VAL A 33 -13.91 8.81 -9.61
C VAL A 33 -15.30 8.54 -10.17
N LEU A 34 -15.55 7.26 -10.48
CA LEU A 34 -16.88 6.79 -10.82
C LEU A 34 -17.56 6.25 -9.57
N HIS A 35 -18.63 6.89 -9.14
CA HIS A 35 -19.45 6.41 -8.04
C HIS A 35 -20.59 5.53 -8.56
N ILE A 36 -20.55 4.25 -8.21
CA ILE A 36 -21.60 3.27 -8.55
C ILE A 36 -22.43 3.02 -7.27
N PRO A 37 -23.74 3.30 -7.27
CA PRO A 37 -24.60 3.01 -6.12
C PRO A 37 -24.58 1.51 -5.77
N THR A 38 -24.41 1.17 -4.49
CA THR A 38 -24.30 -0.20 -4.00
C THR A 38 -25.44 -1.11 -4.50
N LYS A 39 -26.70 -0.62 -4.42
CA LYS A 39 -27.86 -1.39 -4.88
C LYS A 39 -27.82 -1.71 -6.37
N ALA A 40 -27.34 -0.77 -7.20
CA ALA A 40 -27.21 -1.00 -8.63
C ALA A 40 -26.14 -2.04 -8.94
N TYR A 41 -25.00 -1.98 -8.25
CA TYR A 41 -23.93 -2.97 -8.41
C TYR A 41 -24.35 -4.36 -7.94
N GLN A 42 -25.03 -4.47 -6.79
CA GLN A 42 -25.59 -5.74 -6.30
C GLN A 42 -26.57 -6.37 -7.30
N ALA A 43 -27.47 -5.56 -7.86
CA ALA A 43 -28.40 -6.06 -8.90
C ALA A 43 -27.64 -6.57 -10.14
N LEU A 44 -26.57 -5.85 -10.54
CA LEU A 44 -25.74 -6.26 -11.67
C LEU A 44 -24.99 -7.57 -11.41
N MET A 45 -24.45 -7.76 -10.20
CA MET A 45 -23.82 -9.02 -9.80
C MET A 45 -24.78 -10.21 -9.87
N LEU A 46 -26.04 -10.03 -9.50
CA LEU A 46 -27.06 -11.08 -9.57
C LEU A 46 -27.47 -11.43 -11.01
N GLN A 47 -27.36 -10.47 -11.93
CA GLN A 47 -27.78 -10.63 -13.32
C GLN A 47 -26.65 -11.03 -14.27
N SER A 48 -25.39 -10.85 -13.87
CA SER A 48 -24.23 -11.02 -14.72
C SER A 48 -23.13 -11.84 -14.05
N ALA A 49 -22.99 -13.09 -14.46
CA ALA A 49 -21.92 -13.96 -13.98
C ALA A 49 -20.50 -13.38 -14.22
N PRO A 50 -20.20 -12.72 -15.36
CA PRO A 50 -18.91 -12.04 -15.53
C PRO A 50 -18.65 -10.97 -14.49
N VAL A 51 -19.65 -10.16 -14.11
CA VAL A 51 -19.49 -9.13 -13.07
C VAL A 51 -19.27 -9.78 -11.69
N ALA A 52 -20.03 -10.83 -11.38
CA ALA A 52 -19.84 -11.56 -10.12
C ALA A 52 -18.45 -12.20 -10.03
N ASN A 53 -17.98 -12.84 -11.11
CA ASN A 53 -16.64 -13.42 -11.16
C ASN A 53 -15.53 -12.38 -11.01
N TYR A 54 -15.62 -11.26 -11.74
CA TYR A 54 -14.67 -10.15 -11.59
C TYR A 54 -14.63 -9.65 -10.16
N THR A 55 -15.79 -9.48 -9.50
CA THR A 55 -15.87 -9.04 -8.11
C THR A 55 -15.20 -10.04 -7.17
N ASN A 56 -15.44 -11.33 -7.37
CA ASN A 56 -14.84 -12.39 -6.55
C ASN A 56 -13.31 -12.43 -6.71
N GLU A 57 -12.79 -12.31 -7.95
CA GLU A 57 -11.36 -12.25 -8.24
C GLU A 57 -10.72 -11.02 -7.57
N LEU A 58 -11.36 -9.85 -7.68
CA LEU A 58 -10.93 -8.64 -7.02
C LEU A 58 -10.88 -8.81 -5.49
N MET A 59 -11.92 -9.39 -4.89
CA MET A 59 -11.98 -9.64 -3.45
C MET A 59 -10.89 -10.62 -3.01
N ALA A 60 -10.67 -11.70 -3.76
CA ALA A 60 -9.61 -12.67 -3.49
C ALA A 60 -8.21 -12.02 -3.54
N SER A 61 -7.96 -11.18 -4.55
CA SER A 61 -6.72 -10.41 -4.66
C SER A 61 -6.52 -9.50 -3.43
N ARG A 62 -7.54 -8.73 -3.06
CA ARG A 62 -7.45 -7.81 -1.90
C ARG A 62 -7.32 -8.55 -0.58
N PHE A 63 -7.97 -9.70 -0.43
CA PHE A 63 -7.78 -10.55 0.74
C PHE A 63 -6.31 -11.01 0.86
N THR A 64 -5.71 -11.42 -0.25
CA THR A 64 -4.29 -11.78 -0.29
C THR A 64 -3.40 -10.61 0.14
N ASP A 65 -3.69 -9.38 -0.32
CA ASP A 65 -2.96 -8.18 0.07
C ASP A 65 -3.04 -7.92 1.58
N VAL A 66 -4.24 -8.06 2.16
CA VAL A 66 -4.45 -7.92 3.61
C VAL A 66 -3.71 -9.00 4.39
N MET A 67 -3.78 -10.25 3.96
CA MET A 67 -3.06 -11.36 4.62
C MET A 67 -1.54 -11.16 4.56
N TRP A 68 -1.02 -10.71 3.42
CA TRP A 68 0.39 -10.36 3.29
C TRP A 68 0.79 -9.22 4.25
N LEU A 69 -0.04 -8.17 4.35
CA LEU A 69 0.19 -7.07 5.28
C LEU A 69 0.19 -7.53 6.74
N LEU A 70 -0.73 -8.42 7.11
CA LEU A 70 -0.76 -9.02 8.45
C LEU A 70 0.51 -9.82 8.73
N ASP A 71 0.98 -10.63 7.78
CA ASP A 71 2.26 -11.34 7.89
C ASP A 71 3.42 -10.37 8.14
N GLN A 72 3.47 -9.27 7.37
CA GLN A 72 4.48 -8.22 7.56
C GLN A 72 4.44 -7.62 8.96
N ILE A 73 3.26 -7.27 9.46
CA ILE A 73 3.09 -6.63 10.78
C ILE A 73 3.45 -7.59 11.91
N LEU A 74 3.04 -8.85 11.79
CA LEU A 74 3.18 -9.83 12.88
C LEU A 74 4.56 -10.49 12.93
N TYR A 75 5.19 -10.73 11.77
CA TYR A 75 6.37 -11.61 11.69
C TYR A 75 7.62 -10.97 11.11
N LYS A 76 7.52 -9.81 10.45
CA LYS A 76 8.68 -9.18 9.80
C LYS A 76 9.24 -8.02 10.60
N ARG A 77 10.55 -7.91 10.59
CA ARG A 77 11.24 -6.78 11.21
C ARG A 77 10.98 -5.50 10.44
N LEU A 78 10.93 -4.36 11.13
CA LEU A 78 10.63 -3.07 10.53
C LEU A 78 11.64 -2.66 9.45
N ASP A 79 12.91 -3.02 9.61
CA ASP A 79 13.96 -2.77 8.60
C ASP A 79 13.62 -3.42 7.25
N ALA A 80 13.22 -4.69 7.26
CA ALA A 80 12.82 -5.41 6.06
C ALA A 80 11.54 -4.84 5.43
N ARG A 81 10.56 -4.48 6.26
CA ARG A 81 9.30 -3.85 5.81
C ARG A 81 9.52 -2.48 5.18
N LEU A 82 10.38 -1.66 5.80
CA LEU A 82 10.76 -0.36 5.26
C LEU A 82 11.50 -0.50 3.93
N ALA A 83 12.42 -1.45 3.83
CA ALA A 83 13.15 -1.70 2.59
C ALA A 83 12.21 -2.15 1.45
N ALA A 84 11.28 -3.06 1.73
CA ALA A 84 10.27 -3.51 0.77
C ALA A 84 9.38 -2.35 0.29
N PHE A 85 8.89 -1.53 1.22
CA PHE A 85 8.06 -0.37 0.92
C PHE A 85 8.78 0.65 0.01
N LEU A 86 10.04 0.98 0.30
CA LEU A 86 10.80 1.91 -0.54
C LEU A 86 11.02 1.38 -1.96
N LEU A 87 11.24 0.06 -2.12
CA LEU A 87 11.36 -0.57 -3.44
C LEU A 87 10.02 -0.57 -4.20
N GLU A 88 8.92 -0.84 -3.51
CA GLU A 88 7.58 -0.82 -4.10
C GLU A 88 7.24 0.59 -4.62
N GLU A 89 7.43 1.62 -3.80
CA GLU A 89 7.17 3.02 -4.20
C GLU A 89 8.09 3.46 -5.35
N SER A 90 9.36 3.01 -5.35
CA SER A 90 10.29 3.27 -6.46
C SER A 90 9.83 2.63 -7.77
N GLY A 91 9.30 1.42 -7.71
CA GLY A 91 8.75 0.74 -8.87
C GLY A 91 7.43 1.35 -9.38
N LEU A 92 6.57 1.85 -8.49
CA LEU A 92 5.31 2.49 -8.86
C LEU A 92 5.52 3.85 -9.54
N ASP A 93 6.46 4.65 -9.06
CA ASP A 93 6.74 5.98 -9.59
C ASP A 93 7.85 5.98 -10.66
N ASP A 94 8.44 4.81 -10.97
CA ASP A 94 9.60 4.63 -11.86
C ASP A 94 10.73 5.61 -11.55
N THR A 95 11.00 5.83 -10.26
CA THR A 95 12.01 6.76 -9.79
C THR A 95 12.69 6.29 -8.52
N LYS A 96 13.98 6.61 -8.38
CA LYS A 96 14.73 6.37 -7.15
C LYS A 96 14.62 7.53 -6.15
N GLU A 97 14.05 8.65 -6.55
CA GLU A 97 13.84 9.84 -5.72
C GLU A 97 12.39 9.89 -5.26
N LEU A 98 12.13 9.35 -4.07
CA LEU A 98 10.80 9.25 -3.49
C LEU A 98 10.44 10.51 -2.70
N ARG A 99 9.34 11.16 -3.04
CA ARG A 99 8.80 12.32 -2.28
C ARG A 99 7.92 11.84 -1.14
N LEU A 100 8.54 11.23 -0.14
CA LEU A 100 7.87 10.64 1.00
C LEU A 100 8.38 11.25 2.31
N THR A 101 7.47 11.76 3.13
CA THR A 101 7.82 12.18 4.49
C THR A 101 7.91 10.97 5.43
N HIS A 102 8.68 11.07 6.50
CA HIS A 102 8.77 10.02 7.53
C HIS A 102 7.41 9.70 8.16
N GLU A 103 6.51 10.68 8.20
CA GLU A 103 5.13 10.52 8.68
C GLU A 103 4.30 9.62 7.76
N VAL A 104 4.35 9.88 6.46
CA VAL A 104 3.68 9.07 5.43
C VAL A 104 4.19 7.64 5.47
N ILE A 105 5.51 7.45 5.52
CA ILE A 105 6.12 6.12 5.63
C ILE A 105 5.66 5.41 6.91
N ALA A 106 5.65 6.10 8.04
CA ALA A 106 5.23 5.55 9.33
C ALA A 106 3.76 5.12 9.29
N HIS A 107 2.90 5.92 8.67
CA HIS A 107 1.48 5.59 8.50
C HIS A 107 1.31 4.31 7.67
N HIS A 108 1.99 4.20 6.54
CA HIS A 108 1.94 3.00 5.68
C HIS A 108 2.47 1.74 6.37
N LEU A 109 3.51 1.88 7.18
CA LEU A 109 4.11 0.75 7.90
C LEU A 109 3.39 0.41 9.23
N GLY A 110 2.38 1.18 9.64
CA GLY A 110 1.76 1.00 10.96
C GLY A 110 2.76 1.14 12.10
N SER A 111 3.68 2.11 12.01
CA SER A 111 4.76 2.32 12.98
C SER A 111 4.81 3.79 13.44
N ALA A 112 5.56 4.08 14.50
CA ALA A 112 5.77 5.44 14.96
C ALA A 112 6.81 6.16 14.08
N ARG A 113 6.58 7.46 13.80
CA ARG A 113 7.47 8.31 13.01
C ARG A 113 8.91 8.29 13.49
N GLU A 114 9.11 8.31 14.81
CA GLU A 114 10.42 8.30 15.46
C GLU A 114 11.20 7.02 15.16
N VAL A 115 10.48 5.87 15.09
CA VAL A 115 11.08 4.57 14.79
C VAL A 115 11.48 4.51 13.32
N VAL A 116 10.62 4.97 12.42
CA VAL A 116 10.95 5.09 10.98
C VAL A 116 12.12 6.05 10.76
N THR A 117 12.12 7.21 11.42
CA THR A 117 13.22 8.18 11.33
C THR A 117 14.56 7.55 11.74
N ARG A 118 14.59 6.78 12.81
CA ARG A 118 15.78 6.10 13.29
C ARG A 118 16.26 5.05 12.29
N MET A 119 15.33 4.29 11.71
CA MET A 119 15.65 3.28 10.71
C MET A 119 16.16 3.88 9.40
N LEU A 120 15.56 4.97 8.93
CA LEU A 120 16.04 5.69 7.74
C LEU A 120 17.43 6.28 7.94
N LYS A 121 17.73 6.83 9.12
CA LYS A 121 19.09 7.29 9.48
C LYS A 121 20.10 6.13 9.49
N TYR A 122 19.70 4.94 9.95
CA TYR A 122 20.53 3.76 9.85
C TYR A 122 20.79 3.38 8.40
N PHE A 123 19.77 3.35 7.54
CA PHE A 123 19.93 3.10 6.09
C PHE A 123 20.82 4.14 5.40
N GLN A 124 20.75 5.40 5.83
CA GLN A 124 21.62 6.47 5.35
C GLN A 124 23.07 6.23 5.76
N ALA A 125 23.34 5.86 7.00
CA ALA A 125 24.68 5.56 7.50
C ALA A 125 25.30 4.36 6.78
N GLU A 126 24.47 3.36 6.41
CA GLU A 126 24.89 2.20 5.61
C GLU A 126 25.03 2.49 4.10
N GLY A 127 24.78 3.74 3.67
CA GLY A 127 24.85 4.14 2.26
C GLY A 127 23.77 3.52 1.36
N VAL A 128 22.65 3.08 1.95
CA VAL A 128 21.55 2.47 1.21
C VAL A 128 20.61 3.52 0.62
N VAL A 129 20.38 4.60 1.38
CA VAL A 129 19.53 5.72 0.98
C VAL A 129 20.21 7.06 1.30
N ALA A 130 19.77 8.14 0.62
CA ALA A 130 20.04 9.51 1.00
C ALA A 130 18.74 10.16 1.47
N LEU A 131 18.81 10.96 2.55
CA LEU A 131 17.68 11.68 3.09
C LEU A 131 17.74 13.15 2.73
N SER A 132 16.63 13.71 2.30
CA SER A 132 16.43 15.12 2.02
C SER A 132 15.19 15.65 2.75
N ARG A 133 14.95 16.95 2.66
CA ARG A 133 13.73 17.53 3.25
C ARG A 133 12.49 17.05 2.49
N GLY A 134 11.77 16.10 3.09
CA GLY A 134 10.53 15.54 2.52
C GLY A 134 10.75 14.45 1.47
N GLY A 135 11.96 13.88 1.38
CA GLY A 135 12.26 12.84 0.41
C GLY A 135 13.31 11.84 0.85
N VAL A 136 13.28 10.67 0.20
CA VAL A 136 14.23 9.57 0.36
C VAL A 136 14.70 9.16 -1.03
N ALA A 137 16.01 9.19 -1.29
CA ALA A 137 16.60 8.70 -2.53
C ALA A 137 17.27 7.35 -2.30
N ILE A 138 16.99 6.38 -3.16
CA ILE A 138 17.60 5.05 -3.12
C ILE A 138 18.96 5.11 -3.79
N LEU A 139 20.03 4.85 -3.03
CA LEU A 139 21.41 4.84 -3.52
C LEU A 139 21.85 3.44 -3.95
N ASP A 140 21.52 2.42 -3.16
CA ASP A 140 21.88 1.02 -3.40
C ASP A 140 20.63 0.13 -3.36
N GLU A 141 20.03 -0.08 -4.52
CA GLU A 141 18.84 -0.90 -4.71
C GLU A 141 19.10 -2.38 -4.40
N ARG A 142 20.32 -2.89 -4.70
CA ARG A 142 20.66 -4.29 -4.42
C ARG A 142 20.74 -4.57 -2.92
N LYS A 143 21.37 -3.65 -2.18
CA LYS A 143 21.44 -3.71 -0.73
C LYS A 143 20.05 -3.60 -0.09
N LEU A 144 19.23 -2.69 -0.62
CA LEU A 144 17.85 -2.51 -0.19
C LEU A 144 17.01 -3.77 -0.46
N ALA A 145 17.14 -4.38 -1.65
CA ALA A 145 16.47 -5.64 -1.98
C ALA A 145 16.94 -6.81 -1.10
N HIS A 146 18.20 -6.82 -0.71
CA HIS A 146 18.69 -7.83 0.25
C HIS A 146 18.04 -7.68 1.64
N LEU A 147 17.93 -6.44 2.13
CA LEU A 147 17.24 -6.14 3.39
C LEU A 147 15.75 -6.53 3.33
N ALA A 148 15.12 -6.32 2.19
CA ALA A 148 13.71 -6.62 1.96
C ALA A 148 13.39 -8.11 1.75
N LYS A 149 14.38 -9.01 1.56
CA LYS A 149 14.16 -10.44 1.25
C LYS A 149 13.18 -11.16 2.16
N GLY A 150 13.08 -10.72 3.40
CA GLY A 150 12.10 -11.26 4.34
C GLY A 150 10.68 -10.68 4.16
N SER A 151 10.48 -9.66 3.32
CA SER A 151 9.23 -8.90 3.16
C SER A 151 8.74 -8.80 1.72
N LEU A 152 9.55 -9.16 0.72
CA LEU A 152 9.11 -9.22 -0.69
C LEU A 152 8.32 -10.50 -0.95
N ARG A 153 7.30 -10.37 -1.80
CA ARG A 153 6.52 -11.49 -2.35
C ARG A 153 7.33 -12.32 -3.32
#